data_ce51a84d21ce8ccac373be57a2202ee0
#
_entry.id   ce51a84d21ce8ccac373be57a2202ee0
#
_cell.length_a   1.000
_cell.length_b   1.000
_cell.length_c   1.000
_cell.angle_alpha   90.00
_cell.angle_beta   90.00
_cell.angle_gamma   90.00
#
_symmetry.space_group_name_H-M   'P 1'
#
loop_
_entity.id
_entity.type
_entity.pdbx_description
1 polymer ?
#
loop_
_entity_poly.entity_id
_entity_poly.type
_entity_poly.pdbx_seq_one_letter_code
_entity_poly.pdbx_strand_id
1 'polypeptide(L)'
;MSDIPPASLGPDQISQFINDGFLKFEHAFSAELAQQGRNALWAAMGLSPDRPESWTKPVVRLGFMSGRPFSEAANTPILHEAYDRLIGPGRWISPTGLGSFPVRFPLPHDPGDAGWHVDMSFGTDDPNFMK
;
A
#
# COMPACT_ATOMS: atom_id res chain seq x y z
N MET A 1 6.92 25.28 -11.85
CA MET A 1 7.23 23.90 -11.48
C MET A 1 8.14 23.99 -10.26
N SER A 2 7.59 23.75 -9.09
CA SER A 2 8.40 23.71 -7.87
C SER A 2 9.08 22.34 -7.83
N ASP A 3 10.38 22.33 -8.10
CA ASP A 3 11.26 21.22 -7.79
C ASP A 3 11.29 21.06 -6.28
N ILE A 4 10.35 20.26 -5.74
CA ILE A 4 10.50 19.72 -4.40
C ILE A 4 11.60 18.66 -4.54
N PRO A 5 12.78 18.85 -3.92
CA PRO A 5 13.80 17.82 -3.96
C PRO A 5 13.20 16.53 -3.39
N PRO A 6 13.54 15.37 -3.91
CA PRO A 6 13.06 14.11 -3.35
C PRO A 6 13.40 14.12 -1.87
N ALA A 7 12.38 14.00 -1.02
CA ALA A 7 12.57 14.00 0.42
C ALA A 7 13.47 12.81 0.77
N SER A 8 14.71 13.09 1.12
CA SER A 8 15.63 12.04 1.52
C SER A 8 15.38 11.63 2.97
N LEU A 9 15.53 10.35 3.25
CA LEU A 9 15.37 9.81 4.60
C LEU A 9 16.50 10.33 5.51
N GLY A 10 16.16 11.22 6.43
CA GLY A 10 17.14 11.79 7.38
C GLY A 10 17.46 10.84 8.54
N PRO A 11 18.57 11.12 9.29
CA PRO A 11 18.96 10.33 10.46
C PRO A 11 17.85 10.24 11.53
N ASP A 12 17.10 11.34 11.74
CA ASP A 12 16.01 11.37 12.73
C ASP A 12 14.85 10.42 12.35
N GLN A 13 14.55 10.32 11.06
CA GLN A 13 13.53 9.40 10.57
C GLN A 13 13.97 7.94 10.71
N ILE A 14 15.26 7.66 10.49
CA ILE A 14 15.82 6.32 10.73
C ILE A 14 15.73 5.97 12.21
N SER A 15 16.10 6.91 13.09
CA SER A 15 15.98 6.74 14.54
C SER A 15 14.53 6.54 14.97
N GLN A 16 13.60 7.29 14.40
CA GLN A 16 12.17 7.10 14.63
C GLN A 16 11.72 5.69 14.24
N PHE A 17 12.10 5.21 13.06
CA PHE A 17 11.75 3.86 12.62
C PHE A 17 12.28 2.78 13.59
N ILE A 18 13.51 2.93 14.06
CA ILE A 18 14.12 1.99 15.01
C ILE A 18 13.37 1.99 16.35
N ASN A 19 12.99 3.17 16.84
CA ASN A 19 12.34 3.32 18.14
C ASN A 19 10.86 2.95 18.13
N ASP A 20 10.14 3.37 17.09
CA ASP A 20 8.67 3.28 16.99
C ASP A 20 8.20 2.06 16.19
N GLY A 21 9.08 1.46 15.38
CA GLY A 21 8.76 0.32 14.52
C GLY A 21 8.05 0.68 13.22
N PHE A 22 7.80 1.96 12.96
CA PHE A 22 7.18 2.43 11.73
C PHE A 22 7.64 3.84 11.36
N LEU A 23 7.40 4.20 10.11
CA LEU A 23 7.64 5.54 9.59
C LEU A 23 6.55 5.91 8.58
N LYS A 24 6.03 7.12 8.68
CA LYS A 24 5.04 7.66 7.73
C LYS A 24 5.73 8.61 6.76
N PHE A 25 5.52 8.39 5.48
CA PHE A 25 5.86 9.34 4.42
C PHE A 25 4.60 10.02 3.90
N GLU A 26 4.60 11.33 3.90
CA GLU A 26 3.60 12.10 3.18
C GLU A 26 4.05 12.28 1.73
N HIS A 27 3.08 12.29 0.82
CA HIS A 27 3.34 12.45 -0.62
C HIS A 27 4.32 11.42 -1.21
N ALA A 28 4.26 10.17 -0.74
CA ALA A 28 5.10 9.10 -1.28
C ALA A 28 4.82 8.81 -2.77
N PHE A 29 3.66 9.19 -3.27
CA PHE A 29 3.28 9.20 -4.68
C PHE A 29 2.32 10.37 -4.98
N SER A 30 2.14 10.71 -6.26
CA SER A 30 1.36 11.88 -6.67
C SER A 30 -0.15 11.71 -6.43
N ALA A 31 -0.85 12.84 -6.34
CA ALA A 31 -2.31 12.86 -6.24
C ALA A 31 -2.99 12.26 -7.48
N GLU A 32 -2.38 12.45 -8.66
CA GLU A 32 -2.85 11.86 -9.92
C GLU A 32 -2.75 10.34 -9.88
N LEU A 33 -1.63 9.82 -9.40
CA LEU A 33 -1.43 8.39 -9.28
C LEU A 33 -2.41 7.78 -8.26
N ALA A 34 -2.64 8.47 -7.14
CA ALA A 34 -3.66 8.09 -6.16
C ALA A 34 -5.07 8.07 -6.76
N GLN A 35 -5.39 9.05 -7.61
CA GLN A 35 -6.70 9.08 -8.29
C GLN A 35 -6.87 7.94 -9.28
N GLN A 36 -5.82 7.63 -10.05
CA GLN A 36 -5.83 6.47 -10.95
C GLN A 36 -6.04 5.15 -10.16
N GLY A 37 -5.40 5.03 -9.00
CA GLY A 37 -5.61 3.90 -8.10
C GLY A 37 -7.06 3.79 -7.62
N ARG A 38 -7.64 4.87 -7.15
CA ARG A 38 -9.06 4.90 -6.74
C ARG A 38 -9.99 4.50 -7.88
N ASN A 39 -9.76 5.03 -9.08
CA ASN A 39 -10.56 4.68 -10.25
C ASN A 39 -10.47 3.18 -10.58
N ALA A 40 -9.27 2.61 -10.50
CA ALA A 40 -9.08 1.18 -10.72
C ALA A 40 -9.79 0.33 -9.66
N LEU A 41 -9.76 0.73 -8.40
CA LEU A 41 -10.47 0.03 -7.32
C LEU A 41 -11.99 0.10 -7.52
N TRP A 42 -12.56 1.26 -7.85
CA TRP A 42 -13.98 1.40 -8.14
C TRP A 42 -14.41 0.51 -9.31
N ALA A 43 -13.63 0.51 -10.38
CA ALA A 43 -13.88 -0.35 -11.54
C ALA A 43 -13.81 -1.84 -11.18
N ALA A 44 -12.82 -2.25 -10.39
CA ALA A 44 -12.68 -3.64 -9.96
C ALA A 44 -13.83 -4.13 -9.06
N MET A 45 -14.40 -3.23 -8.26
CA MET A 45 -15.58 -3.52 -7.44
C MET A 45 -16.88 -3.53 -8.24
N GLY A 46 -16.92 -2.93 -9.43
CA GLY A 46 -18.16 -2.69 -10.19
C GLY A 46 -19.10 -1.69 -9.50
N LEU A 47 -18.54 -0.79 -8.67
CA LEU A 47 -19.28 0.22 -7.91
C LEU A 47 -18.87 1.63 -8.35
N SER A 48 -19.63 2.64 -7.89
CA SER A 48 -19.34 4.04 -8.17
C SER A 48 -19.32 4.87 -6.89
N PRO A 49 -18.41 5.85 -6.77
CA PRO A 49 -18.40 6.79 -5.65
C PRO A 49 -19.66 7.67 -5.60
N ASP A 50 -20.32 7.89 -6.75
CA ASP A 50 -21.49 8.75 -6.88
C ASP A 50 -22.82 8.02 -6.60
N ARG A 51 -22.77 6.74 -6.25
CA ARG A 51 -23.95 5.89 -6.02
C ARG A 51 -23.88 5.14 -4.69
N PRO A 52 -23.95 5.87 -3.55
CA PRO A 52 -23.85 5.26 -2.22
C PRO A 52 -24.92 4.19 -1.95
N GLU A 53 -26.08 4.28 -2.61
CA GLU A 53 -27.16 3.29 -2.51
C GLU A 53 -26.73 1.89 -3.01
N SER A 54 -25.69 1.81 -3.82
CA SER A 54 -25.16 0.54 -4.32
C SER A 54 -24.15 -0.12 -3.36
N TRP A 55 -23.72 0.57 -2.31
CA TRP A 55 -22.78 0.04 -1.33
C TRP A 55 -23.50 -0.79 -0.29
N THR A 56 -23.68 -2.05 -0.56
CA THR A 56 -24.48 -2.96 0.29
C THR A 56 -23.66 -3.84 1.23
N LYS A 57 -22.32 -3.82 1.08
CA LYS A 57 -21.41 -4.62 1.91
C LYS A 57 -20.49 -3.71 2.70
N PRO A 58 -20.25 -3.98 4.00
CA PRO A 58 -19.33 -3.17 4.82
C PRO A 58 -17.88 -3.26 4.36
N VAL A 59 -17.49 -4.36 3.70
CA VAL A 59 -16.17 -4.54 3.11
C VAL A 59 -16.27 -5.31 1.79
N VAL A 60 -15.55 -4.83 0.78
CA VAL A 60 -15.34 -5.56 -0.48
C VAL A 60 -13.84 -5.90 -0.55
N ARG A 61 -13.54 -7.19 -0.62
CA ARG A 61 -12.15 -7.66 -0.64
C ARG A 61 -11.71 -7.84 -2.08
N LEU A 62 -10.75 -7.01 -2.51
CA LEU A 62 -10.06 -7.15 -3.77
C LEU A 62 -8.76 -7.91 -3.55
N GLY A 63 -8.41 -8.76 -4.50
CA GLY A 63 -7.13 -9.48 -4.50
C GLY A 63 -5.93 -8.56 -4.75
N PHE A 64 -4.79 -9.16 -5.03
CA PHE A 64 -3.55 -8.44 -5.27
C PHE A 64 -3.65 -7.52 -6.50
N MET A 65 -3.39 -6.24 -6.29
CA MET A 65 -3.44 -5.20 -7.31
C MET A 65 -2.03 -4.87 -7.78
N SER A 66 -1.65 -5.41 -8.94
CA SER A 66 -0.28 -5.37 -9.46
C SER A 66 -0.08 -4.50 -10.71
N GLY A 67 -1.13 -4.11 -11.41
CA GLY A 67 -1.01 -3.25 -12.59
C GLY A 67 -0.72 -1.78 -12.23
N ARG A 68 -0.43 -0.96 -13.27
CA ARG A 68 -0.47 0.49 -13.06
C ARG A 68 -1.88 0.89 -12.61
N PRO A 69 -2.01 1.80 -11.67
CA PRO A 69 -1.00 2.66 -11.02
C PRO A 69 -0.34 2.05 -9.76
N PHE A 70 -0.74 0.86 -9.33
CA PHE A 70 -0.29 0.28 -8.05
C PHE A 70 1.20 -0.04 -8.02
N SER A 71 1.73 -0.60 -9.11
CA SER A 71 3.16 -0.88 -9.23
C SER A 71 4.00 0.40 -9.23
N GLU A 72 3.51 1.48 -9.82
CA GLU A 72 4.21 2.77 -9.78
C GLU A 72 4.18 3.39 -8.38
N ALA A 73 3.04 3.35 -7.71
CA ALA A 73 2.91 3.87 -6.35
C ALA A 73 3.80 3.13 -5.35
N ALA A 74 4.03 1.83 -5.55
CA ALA A 74 4.90 1.02 -4.71
C ALA A 74 6.41 1.26 -4.96
N ASN A 75 6.77 1.89 -6.09
CA ASN A 75 8.16 1.99 -6.57
C ASN A 75 8.61 3.43 -6.80
N THR A 76 8.12 4.38 -6.02
CA THR A 76 8.58 5.77 -6.11
C THR A 76 10.00 5.92 -5.56
N PRO A 77 10.77 6.95 -5.98
CA PRO A 77 12.14 7.16 -5.52
C PRO A 77 12.27 7.23 -3.99
N ILE A 78 11.35 7.89 -3.30
CA ILE A 78 11.39 8.00 -1.84
C ILE A 78 11.19 6.65 -1.15
N LEU A 79 10.33 5.78 -1.69
CA LEU A 79 10.13 4.44 -1.14
C LEU A 79 11.36 3.55 -1.39
N HIS A 80 11.95 3.62 -2.57
CA HIS A 80 13.19 2.90 -2.87
C HIS A 80 14.34 3.35 -1.96
N GLU A 81 14.48 4.65 -1.73
CA GLU A 81 15.47 5.17 -0.77
C GLU A 81 15.19 4.63 0.65
N ALA A 82 13.93 4.63 1.06
CA ALA A 82 13.56 4.08 2.37
C ALA A 82 13.92 2.59 2.48
N TYR A 83 13.66 1.78 1.47
CA TYR A 83 14.03 0.37 1.46
C TYR A 83 15.55 0.19 1.55
N ASP A 84 16.31 0.96 0.79
CA ASP A 84 17.78 0.91 0.84
C ASP A 84 18.32 1.32 2.21
N ARG A 85 17.76 2.35 2.82
CA ARG A 85 18.22 2.89 4.12
C ARG A 85 17.82 2.01 5.30
N LEU A 86 16.63 1.41 5.26
CA LEU A 86 16.08 0.65 6.38
C LEU A 86 16.36 -0.86 6.29
N ILE A 87 16.44 -1.40 5.08
CA ILE A 87 16.64 -2.83 4.84
C ILE A 87 18.07 -3.11 4.36
N GLY A 88 18.58 -2.24 3.52
CA GLY A 88 19.90 -2.30 2.89
C GLY A 88 19.84 -2.49 1.38
N PRO A 89 20.75 -1.87 0.63
CA PRO A 89 20.81 -2.00 -0.83
C PRO A 89 20.96 -3.46 -1.25
N GLY A 90 20.17 -3.88 -2.24
CA GLY A 90 20.18 -5.25 -2.76
C GLY A 90 19.62 -6.33 -1.82
N ARG A 91 19.01 -5.93 -0.69
CA ARG A 91 18.41 -6.84 0.29
C ARG A 91 16.89 -6.88 0.24
N TRP A 92 16.28 -6.26 -0.73
CA TRP A 92 14.84 -6.23 -0.96
C TRP A 92 14.53 -6.40 -2.45
N ILE A 93 13.31 -6.78 -2.76
CA ILE A 93 12.82 -6.98 -4.13
C ILE A 93 11.79 -5.90 -4.41
N SER A 94 11.84 -5.27 -5.58
CA SER A 94 10.87 -4.26 -6.00
C SER A 94 9.45 -4.82 -5.94
N PRO A 95 8.54 -4.16 -5.20
CA PRO A 95 7.15 -4.59 -5.16
C PRO A 95 6.50 -4.52 -6.54
N THR A 96 5.69 -5.50 -6.89
CA THR A 96 4.93 -5.51 -8.15
C THR A 96 3.57 -4.82 -8.04
N GLY A 97 3.18 -4.40 -6.84
CA GLY A 97 1.92 -3.75 -6.55
C GLY A 97 1.79 -3.39 -5.08
N LEU A 98 0.57 -3.07 -4.66
CA LEU A 98 0.26 -2.65 -3.29
C LEU A 98 -0.47 -3.72 -2.45
N GLY A 99 -0.44 -4.97 -2.89
CA GLY A 99 -1.11 -6.05 -2.19
C GLY A 99 -2.62 -6.10 -2.44
N SER A 100 -3.35 -6.71 -1.53
CA SER A 100 -4.81 -6.80 -1.57
C SER A 100 -5.46 -5.60 -0.88
N PHE A 101 -6.68 -5.27 -1.31
CA PHE A 101 -7.43 -4.12 -0.81
C PHE A 101 -8.75 -4.56 -0.16
N PRO A 102 -8.84 -4.60 1.16
CA PRO A 102 -10.12 -4.66 1.87
C PRO A 102 -10.76 -3.27 1.88
N VAL A 103 -11.54 -2.95 0.86
CA VAL A 103 -12.19 -1.65 0.71
C VAL A 103 -13.40 -1.59 1.65
N ARG A 104 -13.39 -0.61 2.55
CA ARG A 104 -14.41 -0.44 3.58
C ARG A 104 -15.38 0.68 3.24
N PHE A 105 -16.65 0.43 3.57
CA PHE A 105 -17.74 1.38 3.36
C PHE A 105 -18.33 1.81 4.71
N PRO A 106 -18.86 3.03 4.82
CA PRO A 106 -19.43 3.57 6.06
C PRO A 106 -20.84 2.98 6.31
N LEU A 107 -20.91 1.67 6.50
CA LEU A 107 -22.15 0.97 6.81
C LEU A 107 -22.16 0.53 8.28
N PRO A 108 -23.36 0.41 8.90
CA PRO A 108 -23.49 0.08 10.32
C PRO A 108 -23.16 -1.40 10.64
N HIS A 109 -22.92 -2.20 9.63
CA HIS A 109 -22.65 -3.64 9.81
C HIS A 109 -21.18 -3.89 10.11
N ASP A 110 -20.93 -4.68 11.14
CA ASP A 110 -19.59 -5.17 11.46
C ASP A 110 -19.13 -6.13 10.35
N PRO A 111 -17.98 -5.87 9.70
CA PRO A 111 -17.42 -6.78 8.70
C PRO A 111 -16.89 -8.10 9.28
N GLY A 112 -16.78 -8.21 10.62
CA GLY A 112 -16.35 -9.43 11.31
C GLY A 112 -14.86 -9.75 11.15
N ASP A 113 -14.03 -8.76 10.84
CA ASP A 113 -12.60 -8.93 10.58
C ASP A 113 -11.71 -8.08 11.51
N ALA A 114 -12.25 -7.61 12.63
CA ALA A 114 -11.47 -6.92 13.65
C ALA A 114 -10.49 -7.90 14.33
N GLY A 115 -9.25 -7.46 14.49
CA GLY A 115 -8.24 -8.24 15.20
C GLY A 115 -6.82 -7.83 14.83
N TRP A 116 -5.89 -8.16 15.71
CA TRP A 116 -4.47 -8.00 15.43
C TRP A 116 -4.02 -9.07 14.43
N HIS A 117 -3.21 -8.69 13.48
CA HIS A 117 -2.61 -9.60 12.51
C HIS A 117 -1.22 -9.11 12.11
N VAL A 118 -0.46 -10.00 11.51
CA VAL A 118 0.81 -9.70 10.86
C VAL A 118 0.63 -9.95 9.37
N ASP A 119 0.99 -8.98 8.56
CA ASP A 119 1.05 -9.18 7.11
C ASP A 119 2.24 -10.07 6.80
N MET A 120 1.98 -11.26 6.29
CA MET A 120 3.00 -12.22 5.92
C MET A 120 2.89 -12.51 4.43
N SER A 121 3.82 -11.94 3.66
CA SER A 121 3.97 -12.23 2.23
C SER A 121 5.46 -12.28 1.92
N PHE A 122 6.04 -13.46 1.98
CA PHE A 122 7.43 -13.61 1.52
C PHE A 122 7.47 -14.52 0.32
N GLY A 123 8.23 -14.09 -0.70
CA GLY A 123 8.71 -15.03 -1.69
C GLY A 123 9.72 -15.98 -1.03
N THR A 124 9.54 -17.26 -1.20
CA THR A 124 10.51 -18.25 -0.78
C THR A 124 10.64 -19.33 -1.84
N ASP A 125 11.86 -19.76 -2.07
CA ASP A 125 12.17 -20.91 -2.93
C ASP A 125 11.99 -22.25 -2.19
N ASP A 126 11.69 -22.22 -0.89
CA ASP A 126 11.43 -23.42 -0.10
C ASP A 126 9.97 -23.90 -0.31
N PRO A 127 9.76 -25.05 -0.99
CA PRO A 127 8.43 -25.59 -1.24
C PRO A 127 7.68 -26.04 0.03
N ASN A 128 8.36 -26.12 1.16
CA ASN A 128 7.79 -26.55 2.45
C ASN A 128 7.43 -25.39 3.38
N PHE A 129 7.79 -24.16 3.02
CA PHE A 129 7.61 -22.99 3.87
C PHE A 129 6.14 -22.70 4.22
N MET A 130 5.20 -23.09 3.37
CA MET A 130 3.76 -22.83 3.50
C MET A 130 2.93 -24.08 3.88
N LYS A 131 3.55 -25.12 4.42
CA LYS A 131 2.84 -26.32 4.87
C LYS A 131 2.58 -26.31 6.37
#